data_92ca915ea188da23223693b930a4f099
#
_entry.id   92ca915ea188da23223693b930a4f099
#
_cell.length_a   1.000
_cell.length_b   1.000
_cell.length_c   1.000
_cell.angle_alpha   90.00
_cell.angle_beta   90.00
_cell.angle_gamma   90.00
#
_symmetry.space_group_name_H-M   'P 1'
#
loop_
_entity.id
_entity.type
_entity.pdbx_description
1 polymer ?
#
loop_
_entity_poly.entity_id
_entity_poly.type
_entity_poly.pdbx_seq_one_letter_code
_entity_poly.pdbx_strand_id
1 'polypeptide(L)'
;QVNVFLSRLVKDISKQHEKFTFSFQTARQAMEVKISGIEFYDDISIQERRLAGKVITADFADGDKIKKTLKASQNGKKLDVTWEGSYDGLTHFFWVEKVIQTDDTGVVKLTWSGKHIDADYDETINFEVPPKGVFNMESYEVIHSPEQCVENRFTEPLDPSQSLNGLIWTDNETAHNIRVEKNIAKVFPATRLTGEYN
;
A
#
# COMPACT_ATOMS: atom_id res chain seq x y z
N GLN A 1 -26.55 -13.07 -0.22
CA GLN A 1 -27.87 -12.79 -0.82
C GLN A 1 -28.65 -11.92 0.16
N VAL A 2 -29.07 -10.75 -0.27
CA VAL A 2 -29.86 -9.81 0.56
C VAL A 2 -31.27 -9.78 0.01
N ASN A 3 -32.24 -10.04 0.86
CA ASN A 3 -33.68 -9.97 0.53
C ASN A 3 -34.23 -8.64 1.07
N VAL A 4 -34.71 -7.78 0.17
CA VAL A 4 -35.35 -6.50 0.54
C VAL A 4 -36.84 -6.60 0.37
N PHE A 5 -37.59 -6.30 1.44
CA PHE A 5 -39.06 -6.30 1.44
C PHE A 5 -39.59 -4.87 1.28
N LEU A 6 -40.13 -4.54 0.12
CA LEU A 6 -40.72 -3.22 -0.18
C LEU A 6 -42.22 -3.13 0.24
N SER A 7 -42.68 -3.97 1.11
CA SER A 7 -44.12 -4.09 1.48
C SER A 7 -44.76 -2.82 2.09
N ARG A 8 -43.96 -1.80 2.43
CA ARG A 8 -44.44 -0.50 2.96
C ARG A 8 -44.46 0.66 1.98
N LEU A 9 -43.80 0.53 0.84
CA LEU A 9 -43.67 1.61 -0.16
C LEU A 9 -44.76 1.55 -1.24
N VAL A 10 -45.44 0.42 -1.41
CA VAL A 10 -46.49 0.23 -2.40
C VAL A 10 -47.84 0.04 -1.63
N LYS A 11 -48.20 1.00 -0.79
CA LYS A 11 -49.57 1.10 -0.30
C LYS A 11 -50.38 1.86 -1.34
N ASP A 12 -51.21 1.09 -2.01
CA ASP A 12 -52.45 1.62 -2.55
C ASP A 12 -52.48 2.34 -3.88
N ILE A 13 -52.01 1.73 -4.94
CA ILE A 13 -52.50 2.15 -6.28
C ILE A 13 -53.41 1.08 -6.90
N SER A 14 -53.43 -0.17 -6.44
CA SER A 14 -54.23 -1.18 -7.14
C SER A 14 -54.93 -2.22 -6.32
N LYS A 15 -54.96 -2.14 -5.00
CA LYS A 15 -55.51 -3.22 -4.13
C LYS A 15 -54.95 -4.61 -4.40
N GLN A 16 -53.87 -4.71 -5.13
CA GLN A 16 -53.16 -5.97 -5.35
C GLN A 16 -52.15 -6.19 -4.24
N HIS A 17 -52.41 -7.17 -3.41
CA HIS A 17 -51.48 -7.62 -2.37
C HIS A 17 -50.39 -8.55 -2.95
N GLU A 18 -49.80 -8.20 -4.05
CA GLU A 18 -48.69 -8.97 -4.57
C GLU A 18 -47.40 -8.63 -3.81
N LYS A 19 -46.80 -9.68 -3.30
CA LYS A 19 -45.52 -9.62 -2.58
C LYS A 19 -44.40 -9.48 -3.63
N PHE A 20 -43.89 -8.26 -3.85
CA PHE A 20 -42.71 -8.10 -4.66
C PHE A 20 -41.50 -8.62 -3.89
N THR A 21 -40.88 -9.68 -4.40
CA THR A 21 -39.63 -10.20 -3.89
C THR A 21 -38.63 -10.13 -5.02
N PHE A 22 -37.54 -9.43 -4.82
CA PHE A 22 -36.40 -9.49 -5.72
C PHE A 22 -35.16 -9.87 -4.94
N SER A 23 -34.29 -10.63 -5.58
CA SER A 23 -32.97 -10.96 -5.06
C SER A 23 -31.92 -10.28 -5.94
N PHE A 24 -30.92 -9.73 -5.31
CA PHE A 24 -29.74 -9.25 -5.99
C PHE A 24 -28.51 -9.82 -5.33
N GLN A 25 -27.49 -10.03 -6.13
CA GLN A 25 -26.20 -10.44 -5.64
C GLN A 25 -25.27 -9.23 -5.73
N THR A 26 -24.69 -8.82 -4.62
CA THR A 26 -23.64 -7.81 -4.62
C THR A 26 -22.38 -8.43 -5.20
N ALA A 27 -21.75 -7.74 -6.11
CA ALA A 27 -20.39 -8.10 -6.52
C ALA A 27 -19.45 -7.96 -5.32
N ARG A 28 -18.45 -8.85 -5.24
CA ARG A 28 -17.36 -8.67 -4.28
C ARG A 28 -16.61 -7.39 -4.62
N GLN A 29 -16.12 -6.70 -3.60
CA GLN A 29 -15.35 -5.48 -3.83
C GLN A 29 -13.99 -5.78 -4.45
N ALA A 30 -13.48 -4.81 -5.22
CA ALA A 30 -12.11 -4.87 -5.71
C ALA A 30 -11.13 -4.52 -4.57
N MET A 31 -9.99 -5.21 -4.56
CA MET A 31 -8.88 -4.99 -3.65
C MET A 31 -7.60 -4.94 -4.48
N GLU A 32 -6.81 -3.89 -4.30
CA GLU A 32 -5.51 -3.73 -4.92
C GLU A 32 -4.43 -3.71 -3.85
N VAL A 33 -3.34 -4.44 -4.06
CA VAL A 33 -2.19 -4.48 -3.15
C VAL A 33 -1.00 -3.83 -3.83
N LYS A 34 -0.39 -2.86 -3.16
CA LYS A 34 0.86 -2.22 -3.61
C LYS A 34 1.93 -2.42 -2.54
N ILE A 35 3.04 -3.04 -2.93
CA ILE A 35 4.23 -3.19 -2.08
C ILE A 35 5.14 -2.01 -2.39
N SER A 36 5.49 -1.24 -1.36
CA SER A 36 6.36 -0.05 -1.49
C SER A 36 7.84 -0.39 -1.40
N GLY A 37 8.18 -1.47 -0.70
CA GLY A 37 9.56 -1.93 -0.52
C GLY A 37 10.04 -1.88 0.93
N ILE A 38 11.35 -2.04 1.12
CA ILE A 38 11.98 -2.06 2.45
C ILE A 38 12.03 -0.66 3.05
N GLU A 39 11.72 -0.56 4.32
CA GLU A 39 11.89 0.62 5.16
C GLU A 39 12.81 0.33 6.34
N PHE A 40 13.55 1.36 6.74
CA PHE A 40 14.38 1.35 7.93
C PHE A 40 13.59 1.93 9.11
N TYR A 41 13.83 1.40 10.31
CA TYR A 41 13.33 2.02 11.53
C TYR A 41 13.99 3.40 11.74
N ASP A 42 13.49 4.19 12.70
CA ASP A 42 14.06 5.51 12.98
C ASP A 42 15.51 5.41 13.43
N ASP A 43 15.85 4.39 14.20
CA ASP A 43 17.23 4.00 14.47
C ASP A 43 17.74 3.07 13.35
N ILE A 44 18.49 3.63 12.42
CA ILE A 44 19.08 2.89 11.29
C ILE A 44 20.16 1.89 11.69
N SER A 45 20.65 1.93 12.95
CA SER A 45 21.58 0.94 13.48
C SER A 45 20.93 -0.41 13.75
N ILE A 46 19.58 -0.46 13.86
CA ILE A 46 18.82 -1.68 14.00
C ILE A 46 18.97 -2.51 12.72
N GLN A 47 19.39 -3.76 12.88
CA GLN A 47 19.60 -4.67 11.74
C GLN A 47 18.29 -5.19 11.13
N GLU A 48 17.21 -5.10 11.87
CA GLU A 48 15.86 -5.45 11.39
C GLU A 48 15.34 -4.34 10.49
N ARG A 49 14.53 -4.72 9.52
CA ARG A 49 13.85 -3.85 8.57
C ARG A 49 12.35 -4.10 8.65
N ARG A 50 11.58 -3.28 7.98
CA ARG A 50 10.16 -3.56 7.75
C ARG A 50 9.83 -3.47 6.27
N LEU A 51 8.91 -4.30 5.80
CA LEU A 51 8.42 -4.25 4.43
C LEU A 51 7.12 -3.45 4.43
N ALA A 52 7.13 -2.32 3.75
CA ALA A 52 6.00 -1.41 3.67
C ALA A 52 5.15 -1.68 2.44
N GLY A 53 3.85 -1.37 2.56
CA GLY A 53 2.93 -1.40 1.45
C GLY A 53 1.57 -0.84 1.82
N LYS A 54 0.65 -0.89 0.87
CA LYS A 54 -0.73 -0.44 1.06
C LYS A 54 -1.73 -1.35 0.36
N VAL A 55 -2.92 -1.41 0.92
CA VAL A 55 -4.11 -2.03 0.33
C VAL A 55 -5.10 -0.92 0.02
N ILE A 56 -5.64 -0.94 -1.19
CA ILE A 56 -6.71 -0.03 -1.61
C ILE A 56 -7.95 -0.87 -1.86
N THR A 57 -9.05 -0.50 -1.23
CA THR A 57 -10.35 -1.18 -1.35
C THR A 57 -11.34 -0.28 -2.09
N ALA A 58 -12.24 -0.88 -2.86
CA ALA A 58 -13.27 -0.13 -3.59
C ALA A 58 -14.37 0.40 -2.67
N ASP A 59 -14.55 -0.20 -1.48
CA ASP A 59 -15.53 0.19 -0.49
C ASP A 59 -14.87 0.17 0.90
N PHE A 60 -15.52 0.81 1.87
CA PHE A 60 -15.05 0.89 3.25
C PHE A 60 -14.75 -0.51 3.82
N ALA A 61 -13.55 -0.67 4.34
CA ALA A 61 -13.13 -1.88 5.02
C ALA A 61 -12.87 -1.62 6.51
N ASP A 62 -13.52 -2.41 7.35
CA ASP A 62 -13.33 -2.37 8.81
C ASP A 62 -11.87 -2.71 9.17
N GLY A 63 -11.26 -1.88 10.02
CA GLY A 63 -9.85 -2.01 10.40
C GLY A 63 -9.50 -3.36 11.05
N ASP A 64 -10.43 -3.99 11.79
CA ASP A 64 -10.18 -5.31 12.39
C ASP A 64 -10.34 -6.46 11.40
N LYS A 65 -11.07 -6.23 10.31
CA LYS A 65 -11.20 -7.18 9.21
C LYS A 65 -10.02 -7.09 8.25
N ILE A 66 -9.56 -5.87 7.94
CA ILE A 66 -8.39 -5.67 7.05
C ILE A 66 -7.13 -6.33 7.59
N LYS A 67 -6.90 -6.28 8.91
CA LYS A 67 -5.77 -6.94 9.59
C LYS A 67 -5.70 -8.46 9.36
N LYS A 68 -6.81 -9.09 9.00
CA LYS A 68 -6.88 -10.54 8.75
C LYS A 68 -6.59 -10.92 7.31
N THR A 69 -6.47 -9.93 6.41
CA THR A 69 -6.25 -10.17 4.98
C THR A 69 -4.83 -10.59 4.64
N LEU A 70 -3.84 -10.22 5.47
CA LEU A 70 -2.43 -10.50 5.22
C LEU A 70 -1.82 -11.41 6.30
N LYS A 71 -1.09 -12.41 5.84
CA LYS A 71 -0.14 -13.20 6.65
C LYS A 71 1.23 -13.08 6.01
N ALA A 72 2.24 -12.82 6.83
CA ALA A 72 3.63 -12.69 6.39
C ALA A 72 4.51 -13.71 7.08
N SER A 73 5.53 -14.19 6.36
CA SER A 73 6.56 -15.07 6.91
C SER A 73 7.89 -14.93 6.17
N GLN A 74 8.99 -15.17 6.88
CA GLN A 74 10.34 -15.24 6.33
C GLN A 74 11.05 -16.45 6.92
N ASN A 75 11.71 -17.26 6.09
CA ASN A 75 12.41 -18.47 6.52
C ASN A 75 11.54 -19.44 7.36
N GLY A 76 10.25 -19.56 6.99
CA GLY A 76 9.28 -20.39 7.71
C GLY A 76 8.78 -19.83 9.05
N LYS A 77 9.30 -18.69 9.50
CA LYS A 77 8.83 -18.00 10.71
C LYS A 77 7.78 -16.96 10.34
N LYS A 78 6.67 -16.92 11.12
CA LYS A 78 5.66 -15.88 11.00
C LYS A 78 6.25 -14.52 11.38
N LEU A 79 5.91 -13.50 10.61
CA LEU A 79 6.20 -12.10 10.92
C LEU A 79 4.93 -11.37 11.35
N ASP A 80 5.08 -10.41 12.25
CA ASP A 80 4.00 -9.53 12.66
C ASP A 80 3.72 -8.48 11.60
N VAL A 81 2.46 -8.07 11.48
CA VAL A 81 2.02 -7.05 10.54
C VAL A 81 1.29 -5.95 11.30
N THR A 82 1.79 -4.73 11.20
CA THR A 82 1.15 -3.52 11.74
C THR A 82 0.37 -2.81 10.63
N TRP A 83 -0.68 -2.07 11.01
CA TRP A 83 -1.60 -1.45 10.08
C TRP A 83 -1.98 -0.04 10.52
N GLU A 84 -2.13 0.85 9.54
CA GLU A 84 -2.68 2.18 9.69
C GLU A 84 -3.67 2.45 8.57
N GLY A 85 -4.87 2.93 8.91
CA GLY A 85 -5.90 3.27 7.94
C GLY A 85 -5.86 4.76 7.58
N SER A 86 -6.21 5.09 6.33
CA SER A 86 -6.48 6.46 5.94
C SER A 86 -7.82 6.94 6.50
N TYR A 87 -8.03 8.26 6.50
CA TYR A 87 -9.26 8.87 6.99
C TYR A 87 -10.52 8.44 6.22
N ASP A 88 -10.39 8.14 4.92
CA ASP A 88 -11.49 7.68 4.06
C ASP A 88 -11.86 6.21 4.27
N GLY A 89 -11.02 5.44 4.97
CA GLY A 89 -11.21 4.01 5.20
C GLY A 89 -11.10 3.14 3.94
N LEU A 90 -10.52 3.69 2.86
CA LEU A 90 -10.32 3.00 1.58
C LEU A 90 -8.86 2.59 1.38
N THR A 91 -7.93 3.33 1.96
CA THR A 91 -6.49 3.02 1.90
C THR A 91 -6.01 2.54 3.27
N HIS A 92 -5.31 1.42 3.28
CA HIS A 92 -4.78 0.81 4.49
C HIS A 92 -3.29 0.53 4.30
N PHE A 93 -2.47 1.25 5.04
CA PHE A 93 -1.02 1.04 5.05
C PHE A 93 -0.68 -0.14 5.95
N PHE A 94 0.29 -0.94 5.54
CA PHE A 94 0.79 -2.05 6.33
C PHE A 94 2.31 -2.08 6.37
N TRP A 95 2.85 -2.61 7.47
CA TRP A 95 4.27 -2.91 7.62
C TRP A 95 4.42 -4.32 8.14
N VAL A 96 5.19 -5.12 7.43
CA VAL A 96 5.65 -6.42 7.91
C VAL A 96 6.90 -6.16 8.72
N GLU A 97 6.82 -6.40 10.03
CA GLU A 97 7.86 -6.03 10.98
C GLU A 97 8.98 -7.07 11.04
N LYS A 98 10.17 -6.64 11.45
CA LYS A 98 11.33 -7.49 11.73
C LYS A 98 11.79 -8.36 10.56
N VAL A 99 11.72 -7.80 9.36
CA VAL A 99 12.32 -8.41 8.17
C VAL A 99 13.84 -8.43 8.33
N ILE A 100 14.43 -9.62 8.19
CA ILE A 100 15.88 -9.81 8.28
C ILE A 100 16.48 -9.68 6.89
N GLN A 101 17.42 -8.76 6.74
CA GLN A 101 18.29 -8.61 5.58
C GLN A 101 19.62 -9.30 5.87
N THR A 102 20.07 -10.16 4.97
CA THR A 102 21.31 -10.93 5.09
C THR A 102 22.26 -10.58 3.95
N ASP A 103 23.43 -11.22 3.90
CA ASP A 103 24.39 -11.05 2.81
C ASP A 103 23.90 -11.71 1.49
N ASP A 104 22.91 -12.60 1.61
CA ASP A 104 22.24 -13.22 0.47
C ASP A 104 20.83 -12.65 0.30
N THR A 105 20.27 -12.77 -0.93
CA THR A 105 18.86 -12.43 -1.19
C THR A 105 17.94 -13.27 -0.32
N GLY A 106 17.12 -12.60 0.49
CA GLY A 106 16.09 -13.22 1.30
C GLY A 106 14.72 -13.20 0.59
N VAL A 107 13.74 -13.91 1.17
CA VAL A 107 12.36 -13.89 0.66
C VAL A 107 11.39 -13.71 1.80
N VAL A 108 10.54 -12.70 1.70
CA VAL A 108 9.34 -12.54 2.53
C VAL A 108 8.13 -13.05 1.73
N LYS A 109 7.48 -14.08 2.27
CA LYS A 109 6.25 -14.61 1.70
C LYS A 109 5.06 -13.88 2.29
N LEU A 110 4.26 -13.24 1.44
CA LEU A 110 3.01 -12.57 1.76
C LEU A 110 1.85 -13.40 1.22
N THR A 111 0.94 -13.80 2.09
CA THR A 111 -0.27 -14.55 1.71
C THR A 111 -1.48 -13.70 2.02
N TRP A 112 -2.22 -13.35 0.97
CA TRP A 112 -3.38 -12.49 1.01
C TRP A 112 -4.67 -13.28 0.90
N SER A 113 -5.70 -12.85 1.64
CA SER A 113 -7.05 -13.33 1.45
C SER A 113 -8.07 -12.21 1.70
N GLY A 114 -8.81 -11.84 0.65
CA GLY A 114 -9.85 -10.82 0.68
C GLY A 114 -11.14 -11.26 1.37
N LYS A 115 -11.25 -12.54 1.75
CA LYS A 115 -12.47 -13.13 2.33
C LYS A 115 -13.04 -12.35 3.51
N HIS A 116 -12.18 -11.78 4.35
CA HIS A 116 -12.61 -11.09 5.57
C HIS A 116 -13.25 -9.73 5.31
N ILE A 117 -12.99 -9.14 4.14
CA ILE A 117 -13.53 -7.85 3.69
C ILE A 117 -14.45 -8.00 2.48
N ASP A 118 -14.88 -9.22 2.18
CA ASP A 118 -15.72 -9.56 1.03
C ASP A 118 -15.12 -9.13 -0.33
N ALA A 119 -13.78 -9.20 -0.44
CA ALA A 119 -13.05 -8.95 -1.67
C ALA A 119 -12.70 -10.27 -2.37
N ASP A 120 -12.66 -10.20 -3.72
CA ASP A 120 -12.23 -11.33 -4.55
C ASP A 120 -10.73 -11.25 -4.83
N TYR A 121 -9.94 -11.50 -3.79
CA TYR A 121 -8.48 -11.43 -3.85
C TYR A 121 -7.87 -12.50 -2.94
N ASP A 122 -7.29 -13.52 -3.54
CA ASP A 122 -6.51 -14.55 -2.85
C ASP A 122 -5.21 -14.77 -3.63
N GLU A 123 -4.08 -14.35 -3.06
CA GLU A 123 -2.79 -14.36 -3.73
C GLU A 123 -1.65 -14.66 -2.75
N THR A 124 -0.57 -15.22 -3.28
CA THR A 124 0.71 -15.34 -2.57
C THR A 124 1.79 -14.62 -3.35
N ILE A 125 2.40 -13.61 -2.74
CA ILE A 125 3.49 -12.82 -3.29
C ILE A 125 4.77 -13.19 -2.54
N ASN A 126 5.85 -13.47 -3.27
CA ASN A 126 7.18 -13.62 -2.73
C ASN A 126 7.96 -12.33 -3.01
N PHE A 127 8.19 -11.56 -1.97
CA PHE A 127 8.99 -10.34 -2.07
C PHE A 127 10.46 -10.67 -1.81
N GLU A 128 11.32 -10.33 -2.75
CA GLU A 128 12.77 -10.52 -2.64
C GLU A 128 13.37 -9.39 -1.79
N VAL A 129 13.99 -9.76 -0.67
CA VAL A 129 14.72 -8.84 0.20
C VAL A 129 16.15 -8.75 -0.33
N PRO A 130 16.58 -7.56 -0.79
CA PRO A 130 17.93 -7.38 -1.33
C PRO A 130 19.01 -7.73 -0.30
N PRO A 131 20.18 -8.22 -0.74
CA PRO A 131 21.33 -8.43 0.15
C PRO A 131 21.79 -7.10 0.78
N LYS A 132 22.44 -7.18 1.94
CA LYS A 132 23.10 -6.03 2.57
C LYS A 132 24.18 -5.45 1.66
N GLY A 133 24.31 -4.11 1.67
CA GLY A 133 25.34 -3.39 0.93
C GLY A 133 25.12 -3.32 -0.58
N VAL A 134 23.99 -3.83 -1.07
CA VAL A 134 23.60 -3.66 -2.48
C VAL A 134 22.72 -2.44 -2.60
N PHE A 135 23.29 -1.35 -3.12
CA PHE A 135 22.59 -0.08 -3.30
C PHE A 135 21.91 -0.01 -4.67
N ASN A 136 20.58 -0.06 -4.67
CA ASN A 136 19.75 0.07 -5.87
C ASN A 136 18.52 0.93 -5.55
N MET A 137 17.93 1.54 -6.57
CA MET A 137 16.59 2.07 -6.49
C MET A 137 15.60 0.91 -6.55
N GLU A 138 14.76 0.76 -5.53
CA GLU A 138 13.82 -0.35 -5.35
C GLU A 138 12.45 -0.02 -5.97
N SER A 139 11.99 1.20 -5.74
CA SER A 139 10.70 1.66 -6.25
C SER A 139 10.64 3.19 -6.28
N TYR A 140 9.64 3.71 -6.99
CA TYR A 140 9.27 5.12 -6.91
C TYR A 140 7.75 5.27 -6.82
N GLU A 141 7.31 6.37 -6.21
CA GLU A 141 5.88 6.72 -6.14
C GLU A 141 5.70 8.24 -6.33
N VAL A 142 4.70 8.61 -7.14
CA VAL A 142 4.32 10.02 -7.31
C VAL A 142 3.24 10.38 -6.31
N ILE A 143 3.57 11.31 -5.41
CA ILE A 143 2.67 11.83 -4.38
C ILE A 143 2.09 13.15 -4.89
N HIS A 144 0.77 13.29 -4.85
CA HIS A 144 0.08 14.48 -5.33
C HIS A 144 -0.40 15.43 -4.22
N SER A 145 -0.51 14.95 -2.99
CA SER A 145 -1.05 15.70 -1.85
C SER A 145 -0.39 15.24 -0.53
N PRO A 146 -0.16 16.14 0.42
CA PRO A 146 -0.46 17.59 0.41
C PRO A 146 0.49 18.38 -0.50
N GLU A 147 1.72 17.95 -0.68
CA GLU A 147 2.75 18.55 -1.53
C GLU A 147 3.15 17.55 -2.61
N GLN A 148 3.26 18.00 -3.86
CA GLN A 148 3.66 17.10 -4.94
C GLN A 148 5.13 16.75 -4.82
N CYS A 149 5.44 15.46 -4.80
CA CYS A 149 6.82 14.98 -4.88
C CYS A 149 6.90 13.61 -5.55
N VAL A 150 8.10 13.22 -5.94
CA VAL A 150 8.43 11.85 -6.31
C VAL A 150 9.24 11.26 -5.18
N GLU A 151 8.73 10.23 -4.55
CA GLU A 151 9.46 9.43 -3.56
C GLU A 151 10.23 8.32 -4.27
N ASN A 152 11.56 8.37 -4.17
CA ASN A 152 12.44 7.33 -4.68
C ASN A 152 12.96 6.53 -3.49
N ARG A 153 12.67 5.24 -3.45
CA ARG A 153 13.08 4.32 -2.38
C ARG A 153 14.30 3.51 -2.81
N PHE A 154 15.26 3.42 -1.92
CA PHE A 154 16.50 2.69 -2.13
C PHE A 154 16.61 1.49 -1.19
N THR A 155 17.41 0.51 -1.56
CA THR A 155 17.65 -0.71 -0.79
C THR A 155 18.49 -0.50 0.46
N GLU A 156 19.25 0.62 0.53
CA GLU A 156 20.13 1.00 1.63
C GLU A 156 19.86 2.44 2.07
N PRO A 157 20.24 2.83 3.30
CA PRO A 157 20.09 4.19 3.78
C PRO A 157 20.90 5.19 2.96
N LEU A 158 20.33 6.38 2.80
CA LEU A 158 21.01 7.54 2.21
C LEU A 158 21.66 8.37 3.32
N ASP A 159 22.82 8.94 3.03
CA ASP A 159 23.44 9.92 3.91
C ASP A 159 22.70 11.28 3.80
N PRO A 160 22.02 11.74 4.85
CA PRO A 160 21.25 12.98 4.81
C PRO A 160 22.16 14.23 4.66
N SER A 161 23.46 14.11 4.91
CA SER A 161 24.42 15.19 4.72
C SER A 161 24.93 15.30 3.28
N GLN A 162 24.72 14.27 2.46
CA GLN A 162 25.13 14.26 1.07
C GLN A 162 24.16 15.10 0.22
N SER A 163 24.71 16.03 -0.56
CA SER A 163 23.93 16.72 -1.58
C SER A 163 23.62 15.77 -2.74
N LEU A 164 22.33 15.58 -3.00
CA LEU A 164 21.86 14.83 -4.16
C LEU A 164 21.62 15.73 -5.38
N ASN A 165 21.91 17.03 -5.28
CA ASN A 165 21.79 17.97 -6.39
C ASN A 165 22.77 17.57 -7.51
N GLY A 166 22.25 17.44 -8.74
CA GLY A 166 23.02 16.98 -9.89
C GLY A 166 23.15 15.46 -10.01
N LEU A 167 22.70 14.68 -9.01
CA LEU A 167 22.56 13.22 -9.11
C LEU A 167 21.14 12.82 -9.53
N ILE A 168 20.16 13.66 -9.20
CA ILE A 168 18.77 13.51 -9.62
C ILE A 168 18.40 14.74 -10.43
N TRP A 169 17.85 14.54 -11.61
CA TRP A 169 17.41 15.61 -12.52
C TRP A 169 16.08 15.21 -13.16
N THR A 170 15.35 16.19 -13.67
CA THR A 170 14.15 16.00 -14.48
C THR A 170 14.45 16.43 -15.92
N ASP A 171 13.84 15.79 -16.90
CA ASP A 171 14.06 16.06 -18.34
C ASP A 171 13.89 17.54 -18.75
N ASN A 172 13.07 18.26 -17.99
CA ASN A 172 12.75 19.67 -18.29
C ASN A 172 13.63 20.68 -17.52
N GLU A 173 14.74 20.24 -16.92
CA GLU A 173 15.62 21.09 -16.09
C GLU A 173 14.84 21.89 -15.01
N THR A 174 13.68 21.39 -14.62
CA THR A 174 12.84 22.05 -13.61
C THR A 174 13.58 22.06 -12.29
N ALA A 175 13.75 23.24 -11.70
CA ALA A 175 14.32 23.35 -10.38
C ALA A 175 13.52 22.50 -9.38
N HIS A 176 14.22 21.77 -8.54
CA HIS A 176 13.62 20.90 -7.54
C HIS A 176 14.39 20.97 -6.23
N ASN A 177 13.72 20.60 -5.15
CA ASN A 177 14.32 20.42 -3.83
C ASN A 177 14.30 18.94 -3.48
N ILE A 178 15.39 18.44 -2.89
CA ILE A 178 15.49 17.03 -2.50
C ILE A 178 15.59 16.96 -0.98
N ARG A 179 14.72 16.13 -0.37
CA ARG A 179 14.78 15.79 1.05
C ARG A 179 15.06 14.30 1.20
N VAL A 180 15.98 13.98 2.08
CA VAL A 180 16.35 12.59 2.39
C VAL A 180 15.74 12.19 3.72
N GLU A 181 15.04 11.09 3.71
CA GLU A 181 14.47 10.46 4.91
C GLU A 181 14.85 8.97 4.90
N LYS A 182 15.88 8.60 5.66
CA LYS A 182 16.38 7.21 5.71
C LYS A 182 16.85 6.71 4.35
N ASN A 183 16.10 5.81 3.74
CA ASN A 183 16.36 5.26 2.40
C ASN A 183 15.45 5.86 1.32
N ILE A 184 14.78 6.96 1.60
CA ILE A 184 13.88 7.62 0.68
C ILE A 184 14.43 9.00 0.30
N ALA A 185 14.53 9.27 -1.01
CA ALA A 185 14.77 10.61 -1.54
C ALA A 185 13.46 11.16 -2.09
N LYS A 186 12.95 12.24 -1.48
CA LYS A 186 11.76 12.96 -1.93
C LYS A 186 12.17 14.13 -2.79
N VAL A 187 11.78 14.11 -4.05
CA VAL A 187 12.06 15.15 -5.03
C VAL A 187 10.84 16.03 -5.20
N PHE A 188 10.94 17.28 -4.78
CA PHE A 188 9.87 18.27 -4.85
C PHE A 188 10.12 19.20 -6.04
N PRO A 189 9.29 19.19 -7.07
CA PRO A 189 9.41 20.14 -8.17
C PRO A 189 9.08 21.56 -7.70
N ALA A 190 9.79 22.57 -8.23
CA ALA A 190 9.56 23.98 -7.87
C ALA A 190 8.15 24.47 -8.27
N THR A 191 7.56 23.86 -9.30
CA THR A 191 6.20 24.14 -9.75
C THR A 191 5.46 22.82 -9.91
N ARG A 192 4.15 22.83 -9.64
CA ARG A 192 3.34 21.64 -9.81
C ARG A 192 3.37 21.17 -11.26
N LEU A 193 3.75 19.92 -11.44
CA LEU A 193 3.82 19.29 -12.75
C LEU A 193 2.50 18.58 -13.07
N THR A 194 2.11 18.62 -14.36
CA THR A 194 0.93 17.93 -14.88
C THR A 194 1.31 17.22 -16.18
N GLY A 195 0.94 15.95 -16.33
CA GLY A 195 1.30 15.11 -17.46
C GLY A 195 2.26 13.99 -17.09
N GLU A 196 2.88 13.38 -18.10
CA GLU A 196 3.92 12.36 -17.94
C GLU A 196 5.30 13.05 -17.95
N TYR A 197 6.14 12.69 -17.01
CA TYR A 197 7.52 13.17 -16.86
C TYR A 197 8.43 11.96 -16.62
N ASN A 198 9.60 11.98 -17.24
CA ASN A 198 10.66 10.98 -17.05
C ASN A 198 11.78 11.51 -16.16
#